data_423615415b912521ad35a9505314fa9e
#
_entry.id   423615415b912521ad35a9505314fa9e
#
_cell.length_a   1.000
_cell.length_b   1.000
_cell.length_c   1.000
_cell.angle_alpha   90.00
_cell.angle_beta   90.00
_cell.angle_gamma   90.00
#
_symmetry.space_group_name_H-M   'P 1'
#
loop_
_entity.id
_entity.type
_entity.pdbx_description
1 polymer ?
#
loop_
_entity_poly.entity_id
_entity_poly.type
_entity_poly.pdbx_seq_one_letter_code
_entity_poly.pdbx_strand_id
1 'polypeptide(L)'
;MIEPSKIKDAFKRIEAENYAFRTYLKNHADENELDEQFLKLHKELFVSYDCSQCRNCCKEYSASFEEDELIRISDFLKVTKNEFIKTYVNEEHGDYQLNVKPCCFLKEDGGCAIEPCKPDSCRDYPYTDKPERLFSLSSIVQSTSICPVVFEMFERLKDEYKFKKRKIY
;
A
#
# COMPACT_ATOMS: atom_id res chain seq x y z
N MET A 1 -14.19 9.43 -4.00
CA MET A 1 -12.83 8.88 -3.95
C MET A 1 -11.98 9.54 -5.03
N ILE A 2 -10.71 9.80 -4.78
CA ILE A 2 -9.81 10.48 -5.73
C ILE A 2 -9.44 9.57 -6.90
N GLU A 3 -9.24 10.13 -8.10
CA GLU A 3 -8.73 9.40 -9.25
C GLU A 3 -7.24 9.01 -9.06
N PRO A 4 -6.83 7.78 -9.43
CA PRO A 4 -5.45 7.32 -9.27
C PRO A 4 -4.41 8.27 -9.89
N SER A 5 -4.71 8.88 -11.02
CA SER A 5 -3.82 9.83 -11.71
C SER A 5 -3.58 11.13 -10.94
N LYS A 6 -4.47 11.50 -10.04
CA LYS A 6 -4.42 12.76 -9.27
C LYS A 6 -3.89 12.59 -7.85
N ILE A 7 -3.68 11.35 -7.41
CA ILE A 7 -3.39 11.06 -6.01
C ILE A 7 -2.06 11.64 -5.54
N LYS A 8 -1.02 11.59 -6.36
CA LYS A 8 0.30 12.13 -6.01
C LYS A 8 0.27 13.63 -5.75
N ASP A 9 -0.42 14.37 -6.59
CA ASP A 9 -0.53 15.81 -6.44
C ASP A 9 -1.43 16.20 -5.26
N ALA A 10 -2.49 15.42 -5.02
CA ALA A 10 -3.31 15.62 -3.82
C ALA A 10 -2.52 15.32 -2.55
N PHE A 11 -1.77 14.22 -2.52
CA PHE A 11 -0.91 13.87 -1.39
C PHE A 11 0.10 14.98 -1.07
N LYS A 12 0.83 15.48 -2.06
CA LYS A 12 1.82 16.57 -1.87
C LYS A 12 1.22 17.80 -1.18
N ARG A 13 -0.05 18.12 -1.43
CA ARG A 13 -0.73 19.27 -0.81
C ARG A 13 -1.06 19.05 0.66
N ILE A 14 -1.23 17.82 1.08
CA ILE A 14 -1.66 17.46 2.44
C ILE A 14 -0.65 16.58 3.18
N GLU A 15 0.54 16.37 2.62
CA GLU A 15 1.57 15.51 3.20
C GLU A 15 1.92 15.91 4.64
N ALA A 16 2.21 17.19 4.85
CA ALA A 16 2.51 17.72 6.20
C ALA A 16 1.32 17.53 7.17
N GLU A 17 0.09 17.66 6.67
CA GLU A 17 -1.13 17.42 7.46
C GLU A 17 -1.25 15.94 7.81
N ASN A 18 -0.98 15.02 6.86
CA ASN A 18 -1.01 13.59 7.09
C ASN A 18 0.01 13.16 8.16
N TYR A 19 1.23 13.68 8.12
CA TYR A 19 2.23 13.41 9.16
C TYR A 19 1.86 14.02 10.52
N ALA A 20 1.25 15.20 10.55
CA ALA A 20 0.73 15.79 11.78
C ALA A 20 -0.43 14.94 12.37
N PHE A 21 -1.33 14.45 11.53
CA PHE A 21 -2.41 13.56 11.94
C PHE A 21 -1.88 12.20 12.43
N ARG A 22 -0.87 11.63 11.77
CA ARG A 22 -0.16 10.44 12.25
C ARG A 22 0.37 10.66 13.68
N THR A 23 1.00 11.80 13.93
CA THR A 23 1.53 12.13 15.27
C THR A 23 0.40 12.28 16.28
N TYR A 24 -0.71 12.88 15.87
CA TYR A 24 -1.91 12.99 16.70
C TYR A 24 -2.46 11.62 17.08
N LEU A 25 -2.63 10.71 16.12
CA LEU A 25 -3.11 9.35 16.38
C LEU A 25 -2.19 8.60 17.35
N LYS A 26 -0.87 8.68 17.16
CA LYS A 26 0.10 8.04 18.07
C LYS A 26 -0.02 8.50 19.52
N ASN A 27 -0.50 9.70 19.76
CA ASN A 27 -0.60 10.28 21.11
C ASN A 27 -2.01 10.17 21.74
N HIS A 28 -3.04 9.93 20.92
CA HIS A 28 -4.43 10.09 21.36
C HIS A 28 -5.35 8.92 20.98
N ALA A 29 -5.00 8.09 20.00
CA ALA A 29 -5.84 6.97 19.61
C ALA A 29 -5.63 5.77 20.53
N ASP A 30 -6.71 5.05 20.84
CA ASP A 30 -6.64 3.70 21.38
C ASP A 30 -6.30 2.72 20.26
N GLU A 31 -5.43 1.77 20.52
CA GLU A 31 -4.91 0.83 19.49
C GLU A 31 -6.03 -0.05 18.93
N ASN A 32 -6.87 -0.62 19.81
CA ASN A 32 -7.94 -1.52 19.39
C ASN A 32 -9.04 -0.77 18.65
N GLU A 33 -9.41 0.42 19.14
CA GLU A 33 -10.39 1.27 18.46
C GLU A 33 -9.91 1.68 17.07
N LEU A 34 -8.63 2.04 16.95
CA LEU A 34 -8.04 2.41 15.65
C LEU A 34 -8.06 1.24 14.66
N ASP A 35 -7.74 0.02 15.13
CA ASP A 35 -7.79 -1.19 14.31
C ASP A 35 -9.22 -1.48 13.84
N GLU A 36 -10.22 -1.34 14.70
CA GLU A 36 -11.63 -1.50 14.34
C GLU A 36 -12.09 -0.43 13.32
N GLN A 37 -11.66 0.81 13.48
CA GLN A 37 -11.98 1.90 12.56
C GLN A 37 -11.37 1.63 11.18
N PHE A 38 -10.10 1.21 11.11
CA PHE A 38 -9.48 0.82 9.85
C PHE A 38 -10.18 -0.36 9.19
N LEU A 39 -10.49 -1.41 9.94
CA LEU A 39 -11.19 -2.59 9.41
C LEU A 39 -12.58 -2.25 8.88
N LYS A 40 -13.31 -1.40 9.58
CA LYS A 40 -14.63 -0.91 9.16
C LYS A 40 -14.52 -0.15 7.83
N LEU A 41 -13.63 0.82 7.74
CA LEU A 41 -13.41 1.61 6.53
C LEU A 41 -12.88 0.76 5.37
N HIS A 42 -12.03 -0.23 5.66
CA HIS A 42 -11.56 -1.20 4.66
C HIS A 42 -12.74 -1.93 4.02
N LYS A 43 -13.59 -2.56 4.84
CA LYS A 43 -14.76 -3.29 4.35
C LYS A 43 -15.72 -2.41 3.57
N GLU A 44 -15.95 -1.18 4.04
CA GLU A 44 -16.86 -0.24 3.39
C GLU A 44 -16.34 0.23 2.02
N LEU A 45 -15.08 0.63 1.95
CA LEU A 45 -14.54 1.28 0.77
C LEU A 45 -14.07 0.31 -0.32
N PHE A 46 -13.54 -0.86 0.06
CA PHE A 46 -13.08 -1.85 -0.92
C PHE A 46 -14.24 -2.64 -1.56
N VAL A 47 -15.41 -2.69 -0.94
CA VAL A 47 -16.55 -3.43 -1.51
C VAL A 47 -16.98 -2.90 -2.90
N SER A 48 -16.79 -1.61 -3.14
CA SER A 48 -17.16 -0.94 -4.41
C SER A 48 -15.95 -0.48 -5.23
N TYR A 49 -14.72 -0.78 -4.79
CA TYR A 49 -13.51 -0.31 -5.46
C TYR A 49 -12.84 -1.42 -6.27
N ASP A 50 -12.77 -1.23 -7.59
CA ASP A 50 -12.14 -2.20 -8.48
C ASP A 50 -10.63 -1.94 -8.60
N CYS A 51 -9.85 -2.68 -7.79
CA CYS A 51 -8.39 -2.65 -7.84
C CYS A 51 -7.85 -3.11 -9.20
N SER A 52 -8.59 -3.94 -9.94
CA SER A 52 -8.16 -4.44 -11.25
C SER A 52 -8.13 -3.34 -12.32
N GLN A 53 -9.00 -2.34 -12.16
CA GLN A 53 -9.02 -1.17 -13.02
C GLN A 53 -8.04 -0.09 -12.56
N CYS A 54 -7.75 0.00 -11.26
CA CYS A 54 -6.87 1.01 -10.71
C CYS A 54 -5.39 0.72 -11.02
N ARG A 55 -4.89 -0.43 -10.58
CA ARG A 55 -3.49 -0.89 -10.71
C ARG A 55 -2.41 0.13 -10.30
N ASN A 56 -2.76 1.15 -9.52
CA ASN A 56 -1.81 2.18 -9.15
C ASN A 56 -0.70 1.65 -8.23
N CYS A 57 -1.02 0.70 -7.35
CA CYS A 57 0.00 0.00 -6.55
C CYS A 57 1.01 -0.74 -7.44
N CYS A 58 0.59 -1.39 -8.52
CA CYS A 58 1.50 -2.04 -9.47
C CYS A 58 2.43 -1.06 -10.19
N LYS A 59 2.11 0.23 -10.20
CA LYS A 59 2.93 1.27 -10.82
C LYS A 59 3.88 1.94 -9.83
N GLU A 60 3.50 2.01 -8.57
CA GLU A 60 4.12 2.91 -7.59
C GLU A 60 4.68 2.21 -6.35
N TYR A 61 4.19 1.01 -6.02
CA TYR A 61 4.66 0.22 -4.89
C TYR A 61 5.71 -0.79 -5.34
N SER A 62 6.77 -0.99 -4.54
CA SER A 62 7.74 -2.07 -4.74
C SER A 62 7.34 -3.25 -3.88
N ALA A 63 7.03 -4.37 -4.52
CA ALA A 63 6.76 -5.62 -3.82
C ALA A 63 8.00 -6.09 -3.07
N SER A 64 7.82 -6.57 -1.85
CA SER A 64 8.82 -7.36 -1.13
C SER A 64 8.51 -8.84 -1.28
N PHE A 65 9.54 -9.66 -1.13
CA PHE A 65 9.46 -11.11 -1.28
C PHE A 65 10.05 -11.79 -0.06
N GLU A 66 9.37 -12.82 0.42
CA GLU A 66 9.93 -13.77 1.37
C GLU A 66 10.71 -14.87 0.62
N GLU A 67 11.57 -15.59 1.33
CA GLU A 67 12.46 -16.60 0.74
C GLU A 67 11.70 -17.71 0.00
N ASP A 68 10.59 -18.18 0.54
CA ASP A 68 9.73 -19.20 -0.07
C ASP A 68 8.97 -18.67 -1.29
N GLU A 69 8.64 -17.37 -1.29
CA GLU A 69 8.01 -16.71 -2.42
C GLU A 69 8.95 -16.57 -3.61
N LEU A 70 10.24 -16.29 -3.36
CA LEU A 70 11.26 -16.28 -4.41
C LEU A 70 11.33 -17.64 -5.12
N ILE A 71 11.28 -18.73 -4.36
CA ILE A 71 11.26 -20.11 -4.91
C ILE A 71 10.00 -20.33 -5.73
N ARG A 72 8.83 -20.06 -5.14
CA ARG A 72 7.52 -20.28 -5.79
C ARG A 72 7.36 -19.49 -7.10
N ILE A 73 7.82 -18.25 -7.11
CA ILE A 73 7.73 -17.37 -8.28
C ILE A 73 8.73 -17.81 -9.36
N SER A 74 9.97 -18.14 -8.98
CA SER A 74 10.98 -18.61 -9.94
C SER A 74 10.56 -19.93 -10.61
N ASP A 75 9.99 -20.87 -9.85
CA ASP A 75 9.45 -22.12 -10.39
C ASP A 75 8.30 -21.86 -11.39
N PHE A 76 7.40 -20.94 -11.04
CA PHE A 76 6.30 -20.55 -11.93
C PHE A 76 6.81 -19.93 -13.24
N LEU A 77 7.85 -19.12 -13.17
CA LEU A 77 8.47 -18.48 -14.33
C LEU A 77 9.44 -19.42 -15.08
N LYS A 78 9.70 -20.61 -14.56
CA LYS A 78 10.64 -21.61 -15.13
C LYS A 78 12.08 -21.09 -15.24
N VAL A 79 12.52 -20.36 -14.21
CA VAL A 79 13.89 -19.87 -14.03
C VAL A 79 14.43 -20.35 -12.70
N THR A 80 15.75 -20.30 -12.51
CA THR A 80 16.32 -20.56 -11.20
C THR A 80 16.08 -19.39 -10.25
N LYS A 81 16.02 -19.63 -8.93
CA LYS A 81 15.91 -18.58 -7.93
C LYS A 81 16.99 -17.50 -8.09
N ASN A 82 18.23 -17.92 -8.37
CA ASN A 82 19.34 -16.98 -8.56
C ASN A 82 19.14 -16.09 -9.81
N GLU A 83 18.63 -16.65 -10.90
CA GLU A 83 18.28 -15.87 -12.10
C GLU A 83 17.14 -14.90 -11.81
N PHE A 84 16.12 -15.33 -11.05
CA PHE A 84 15.03 -14.47 -10.64
C PHE A 84 15.52 -13.27 -9.82
N ILE A 85 16.33 -13.54 -8.76
CA ILE A 85 16.90 -12.48 -7.92
C ILE A 85 17.72 -11.52 -8.78
N LYS A 86 18.66 -12.03 -9.56
CA LYS A 86 19.54 -11.21 -10.40
C LYS A 86 18.78 -10.31 -11.38
N THR A 87 17.64 -10.79 -11.88
CA THR A 87 16.89 -10.09 -12.93
C THR A 87 15.87 -9.10 -12.37
N TYR A 88 15.16 -9.47 -11.30
CA TYR A 88 13.96 -8.77 -10.85
C TYR A 88 14.04 -8.18 -9.45
N VAL A 89 15.09 -8.50 -8.68
CA VAL A 89 15.12 -8.20 -7.25
C VAL A 89 16.36 -7.40 -6.88
N ASN A 90 16.18 -6.41 -6.03
CA ASN A 90 17.25 -5.82 -5.24
C ASN A 90 17.29 -6.55 -3.90
N GLU A 91 18.46 -7.07 -3.55
CA GLU A 91 18.71 -7.66 -2.24
C GLU A 91 19.56 -6.69 -1.41
N GLU A 92 19.04 -6.33 -0.24
CA GLU A 92 19.77 -5.49 0.70
C GLU A 92 19.55 -6.02 2.12
N HIS A 93 20.63 -6.45 2.77
CA HIS A 93 20.63 -6.99 4.15
C HIS A 93 19.65 -8.15 4.39
N GLY A 94 19.38 -8.96 3.36
CA GLY A 94 18.42 -10.07 3.44
C GLY A 94 16.97 -9.67 3.10
N ASP A 95 16.73 -8.40 2.82
CA ASP A 95 15.44 -7.93 2.31
C ASP A 95 15.43 -7.99 0.79
N TYR A 96 14.41 -8.59 0.23
CA TYR A 96 14.22 -8.75 -1.21
C TYR A 96 13.11 -7.85 -1.71
N GLN A 97 13.40 -6.94 -2.61
CA GLN A 97 12.40 -6.02 -3.19
C GLN A 97 12.46 -6.01 -4.71
N LEU A 98 11.31 -5.85 -5.34
CA LEU A 98 11.23 -5.66 -6.80
C LEU A 98 12.08 -4.45 -7.23
N ASN A 99 12.95 -4.64 -8.22
CA ASN A 99 13.97 -3.67 -8.62
C ASN A 99 13.49 -2.62 -9.63
N VAL A 100 12.22 -2.69 -10.08
CA VAL A 100 11.72 -1.84 -11.16
C VAL A 100 10.29 -1.34 -10.89
N LYS A 101 10.04 -0.10 -11.29
CA LYS A 101 8.71 0.54 -11.33
C LYS A 101 8.49 1.17 -12.71
N PRO A 102 7.33 0.99 -13.32
CA PRO A 102 6.22 0.11 -12.93
C PRO A 102 6.63 -1.35 -12.81
N CYS A 103 5.84 -2.14 -12.05
CA CYS A 103 6.09 -3.58 -11.88
C CYS A 103 6.18 -4.28 -13.25
N CYS A 104 7.26 -5.03 -13.47
CA CYS A 104 7.50 -5.76 -14.73
C CYS A 104 6.48 -6.90 -14.98
N PHE A 105 5.74 -7.31 -13.96
CA PHE A 105 4.69 -8.32 -14.07
C PHE A 105 3.30 -7.72 -14.35
N LEU A 106 3.18 -6.40 -14.44
CA LEU A 106 1.95 -5.73 -14.86
C LEU A 106 1.80 -5.86 -16.37
N LYS A 107 0.72 -6.55 -16.80
CA LYS A 107 0.39 -6.71 -18.21
C LYS A 107 -0.33 -5.48 -18.77
N GLU A 108 -0.37 -5.35 -20.09
CA GLU A 108 -1.06 -4.25 -20.79
C GLU A 108 -2.57 -4.22 -20.50
N ASP A 109 -3.19 -5.38 -20.31
CA ASP A 109 -4.59 -5.53 -19.95
C ASP A 109 -4.89 -5.18 -18.47
N GLY A 110 -3.87 -4.79 -17.70
CA GLY A 110 -3.96 -4.53 -16.27
C GLY A 110 -3.89 -5.79 -15.40
N GLY A 111 -3.74 -6.98 -15.98
CA GLY A 111 -3.55 -8.23 -15.23
C GLY A 111 -2.14 -8.34 -14.65
N CYS A 112 -1.96 -9.32 -13.75
CA CYS A 112 -0.65 -9.67 -13.21
C CYS A 112 -0.13 -10.95 -13.90
N ALA A 113 1.09 -10.94 -14.42
CA ALA A 113 1.67 -12.10 -15.08
C ALA A 113 1.97 -13.25 -14.10
N ILE A 114 2.15 -12.95 -12.83
CA ILE A 114 2.39 -13.92 -11.75
C ILE A 114 1.21 -14.02 -10.77
N GLU A 115 -0.01 -13.74 -11.23
CA GLU A 115 -1.22 -13.78 -10.38
C GLU A 115 -1.37 -15.06 -9.55
N PRO A 116 -1.12 -16.28 -10.09
CA PRO A 116 -1.24 -17.53 -9.31
C PRO A 116 -0.23 -17.67 -8.17
N CYS A 117 0.91 -16.98 -8.26
CA CYS A 117 1.98 -17.03 -7.27
C CYS A 117 2.37 -15.63 -6.74
N LYS A 118 1.46 -14.68 -6.84
CA LYS A 118 1.61 -13.32 -6.37
C LYS A 118 2.10 -13.25 -4.93
N PRO A 119 3.12 -12.42 -4.61
CA PRO A 119 3.63 -12.33 -3.25
C PRO A 119 2.61 -11.71 -2.30
N ASP A 120 2.70 -12.07 -1.03
CA ASP A 120 1.79 -11.60 0.02
C ASP A 120 1.85 -10.07 0.17
N SER A 121 3.02 -9.49 -0.02
CA SER A 121 3.20 -8.04 -0.04
C SER A 121 2.32 -7.33 -1.07
N CYS A 122 2.02 -7.97 -2.21
CA CYS A 122 1.07 -7.46 -3.21
C CYS A 122 -0.37 -7.88 -2.93
N ARG A 123 -0.57 -9.08 -2.36
CA ARG A 123 -1.91 -9.62 -2.08
C ARG A 123 -2.59 -8.87 -0.95
N ASP A 124 -1.85 -8.61 0.09
CA ASP A 124 -2.34 -7.99 1.32
C ASP A 124 -2.26 -6.45 1.28
N TYR A 125 -1.59 -5.85 0.27
CA TYR A 125 -1.54 -4.41 0.12
C TYR A 125 -2.95 -3.82 -0.03
N PRO A 126 -3.30 -2.78 0.71
CA PRO A 126 -2.48 -1.90 1.54
C PRO A 126 -2.46 -2.23 3.04
N TYR A 127 -2.73 -3.44 3.46
CA TYR A 127 -2.70 -3.94 4.85
C TYR A 127 -3.66 -3.25 5.83
N THR A 128 -4.65 -2.53 5.34
CA THR A 128 -5.58 -1.75 6.20
C THR A 128 -6.62 -2.60 6.91
N ASP A 129 -6.69 -3.89 6.62
CA ASP A 129 -7.50 -4.91 7.29
C ASP A 129 -6.72 -5.70 8.36
N LYS A 130 -5.42 -5.46 8.49
CA LYS A 130 -4.57 -6.13 9.47
C LYS A 130 -4.59 -5.36 10.81
N PRO A 131 -4.33 -6.04 11.95
CA PRO A 131 -4.19 -5.38 13.24
C PRO A 131 -2.90 -4.54 13.33
N GLU A 132 -2.70 -3.89 14.49
CA GLU A 132 -1.51 -3.10 14.82
C GLU A 132 -1.32 -1.86 13.94
N ARG A 133 -2.44 -1.22 13.57
CA ARG A 133 -2.40 -0.03 12.70
C ARG A 133 -1.64 1.14 13.34
N LEU A 134 -1.68 1.28 14.64
CA LEU A 134 -0.96 2.33 15.36
C LEU A 134 0.56 2.28 15.11
N PHE A 135 1.13 1.07 14.99
CA PHE A 135 2.56 0.87 14.73
C PHE A 135 2.91 1.05 13.24
N SER A 136 1.98 0.83 12.34
CA SER A 136 2.18 0.91 10.89
C SER A 136 1.78 2.26 10.26
N LEU A 137 1.40 3.26 11.05
CA LEU A 137 0.90 4.55 10.56
C LEU A 137 1.86 5.25 9.58
N SER A 138 3.17 5.06 9.69
CA SER A 138 4.13 5.63 8.74
C SER A 138 3.93 5.07 7.33
N SER A 139 3.80 3.75 7.23
CA SER A 139 3.53 3.06 5.96
C SER A 139 2.14 3.40 5.41
N ILE A 140 1.15 3.58 6.30
CA ILE A 140 -0.20 4.02 5.91
C ILE A 140 -0.15 5.42 5.31
N VAL A 141 0.56 6.38 5.93
CA VAL A 141 0.72 7.73 5.36
C VAL A 141 1.37 7.67 3.98
N GLN A 142 2.40 6.86 3.79
CA GLN A 142 3.00 6.66 2.46
C GLN A 142 1.99 6.06 1.47
N SER A 143 1.19 5.08 1.91
CA SER A 143 0.18 4.46 1.07
C SER A 143 -0.93 5.42 0.64
N THR A 144 -1.16 6.54 1.36
CA THR A 144 -2.08 7.59 0.91
C THR A 144 -1.62 8.28 -0.39
N SER A 145 -0.34 8.19 -0.75
CA SER A 145 0.18 8.71 -2.02
C SER A 145 0.00 7.75 -3.19
N ILE A 146 -0.39 6.50 -2.92
CA ILE A 146 -0.45 5.41 -3.89
C ILE A 146 -1.89 4.89 -4.05
N CYS A 147 -2.56 4.62 -2.94
CA CYS A 147 -3.88 3.97 -2.94
C CYS A 147 -5.01 4.98 -2.70
N PRO A 148 -5.91 5.19 -3.68
CA PRO A 148 -7.06 6.07 -3.52
C PRO A 148 -7.98 5.69 -2.35
N VAL A 149 -8.08 4.40 -2.04
CA VAL A 149 -8.88 3.92 -0.90
C VAL A 149 -8.23 4.32 0.42
N VAL A 150 -6.90 4.16 0.55
CA VAL A 150 -6.19 4.57 1.78
C VAL A 150 -6.20 6.10 1.94
N PHE A 151 -6.12 6.83 0.83
CA PHE A 151 -6.29 8.29 0.84
C PHE A 151 -7.64 8.68 1.44
N GLU A 152 -8.72 8.09 0.94
CA GLU A 152 -10.09 8.31 1.44
C GLU A 152 -10.26 7.88 2.89
N MET A 153 -9.71 6.71 3.28
CA MET A 153 -9.72 6.26 4.68
C MET A 153 -9.11 7.29 5.60
N PHE A 154 -7.95 7.80 5.23
CA PHE A 154 -7.21 8.74 6.07
C PHE A 154 -7.93 10.08 6.22
N GLU A 155 -8.58 10.55 5.16
CA GLU A 155 -9.44 11.75 5.23
C GLU A 155 -10.65 11.54 6.14
N ARG A 156 -11.33 10.38 6.04
CA ARG A 156 -12.47 10.05 6.92
C ARG A 156 -12.05 9.91 8.37
N LEU A 157 -10.89 9.31 8.66
CA LEU A 157 -10.36 9.24 10.02
C LEU A 157 -10.08 10.64 10.59
N LYS A 158 -9.52 11.57 9.80
CA LYS A 158 -9.36 12.96 10.24
C LYS A 158 -10.68 13.59 10.66
N ASP A 159 -11.74 13.36 9.88
CA ASP A 159 -13.08 13.86 10.20
C ASP A 159 -13.64 13.21 11.47
N GLU A 160 -13.49 11.89 11.64
CA GLU A 160 -13.94 11.14 12.83
C GLU A 160 -13.24 11.62 14.10
N TYR A 161 -11.93 11.83 14.05
CA TYR A 161 -11.14 12.40 15.15
C TYR A 161 -11.28 13.91 15.28
N LYS A 162 -12.11 14.59 14.47
CA LYS A 162 -12.25 16.06 14.42
C LYS A 162 -10.90 16.76 14.34
N PHE A 163 -9.96 16.15 13.64
CA PHE A 163 -8.63 16.72 13.44
C PHE A 163 -8.72 17.94 12.54
N LYS A 164 -8.55 19.12 13.13
CA LYS A 164 -8.68 20.38 12.39
C LYS A 164 -7.50 20.56 11.45
N LYS A 165 -7.79 20.68 10.16
CA LYS A 165 -6.82 21.12 9.15
C LYS A 165 -6.23 22.46 9.61
N ARG A 166 -4.93 22.50 9.94
CA ARG A 166 -4.24 23.78 10.13
C ARG A 166 -4.25 24.51 8.79
N LYS A 167 -4.96 25.63 8.69
CA LYS A 167 -4.78 26.55 7.56
C LYS A 167 -3.33 27.00 7.59
N ILE A 168 -2.53 26.52 6.65
CA ILE A 168 -1.20 27.06 6.39
C ILE A 168 -1.46 28.37 5.66
N TYR A 169 -1.23 29.49 6.37
CA TYR A 169 -1.26 30.83 5.80
C TYR A 169 0.08 31.09 5.08
#